data_524b9f410cdd6206bfc3009a04bcd5c5
#
_entry.id   524b9f410cdd6206bfc3009a04bcd5c5
#
_cell.length_a   1.000
_cell.length_b   1.000
_cell.length_c   1.000
_cell.angle_alpha   90.00
_cell.angle_beta   90.00
_cell.angle_gamma   90.00
#
_symmetry.space_group_name_H-M   'P 1'
#
loop_
_entity.id
_entity.type
_entity.pdbx_description
1 polymer ?
#
loop_
_entity_poly.entity_id
_entity_poly.type
_entity_poly.pdbx_seq_one_letter_code
_entity_poly.pdbx_strand_id
1 'polypeptide(L)'
;MEQLRAELSHLLGEKLSRMECVSEKPDSALWSLYDSQGNPLPLLARSFSTPGIARQLAWKISMLARNGAVRMPVVYGVMTHEEHPGPDVLLIERLRGVPVEAPTRTPERWEQLKDQIVEALLAWHRQDSHGCVGMVDNTQENVWPSWYRQRVEVLWTTLNQYQNTGLTMQDKRLLFRTRECLSALFDGFNDNCVLVHGSFNLRSMLKDARSDQLLAMVGPGIMLWAPREYELFHLVDGPQAEGLLWRYLQRAPVAESFLWRRWLYLLWDEVAQLVNTGRFSRANFDLASKSLLPWLV
;
A
#
# COMPACT_ATOMS: atom_id res chain seq x y z
N MET A 1 -26.31 -2.99 10.23
CA MET A 1 -26.45 -1.84 9.31
C MET A 1 -27.27 -0.70 9.94
N GLU A 2 -28.49 -0.93 10.39
CA GLU A 2 -29.28 0.13 11.01
C GLU A 2 -28.65 0.67 12.31
N GLN A 3 -28.12 -0.20 13.14
CA GLN A 3 -27.40 0.20 14.34
C GLN A 3 -26.20 1.11 14.02
N LEU A 4 -25.33 0.70 13.08
CA LEU A 4 -24.18 1.50 12.64
C LEU A 4 -24.60 2.87 12.10
N ARG A 5 -25.70 2.95 11.33
CA ARG A 5 -26.24 4.22 10.84
C ARG A 5 -26.73 5.11 11.97
N ALA A 6 -27.39 4.51 12.99
CA ALA A 6 -27.86 5.26 14.15
C ALA A 6 -26.69 5.83 14.98
N GLU A 7 -25.67 5.04 15.23
CA GLU A 7 -24.44 5.44 15.94
C GLU A 7 -23.70 6.55 15.19
N LEU A 8 -23.53 6.41 13.86
CA LEU A 8 -22.91 7.45 13.03
C LEU A 8 -23.77 8.73 12.98
N SER A 9 -25.11 8.61 12.95
CA SER A 9 -25.99 9.77 13.02
C SER A 9 -25.82 10.53 14.35
N HIS A 10 -25.69 9.80 15.46
CA HIS A 10 -25.44 10.38 16.77
C HIS A 10 -24.08 11.07 16.85
N LEU A 11 -23.02 10.38 16.38
CA LEU A 11 -21.65 10.91 16.36
C LEU A 11 -21.51 12.18 15.53
N LEU A 12 -22.17 12.21 14.37
CA LEU A 12 -22.13 13.35 13.46
C LEU A 12 -23.06 14.50 13.86
N GLY A 13 -23.98 14.28 14.82
CA GLY A 13 -25.02 15.23 15.17
C GLY A 13 -26.03 15.48 14.04
N GLU A 14 -26.10 14.59 13.06
CA GLU A 14 -26.92 14.72 11.87
C GLU A 14 -27.60 13.37 11.52
N LYS A 15 -28.90 13.43 11.22
CA LYS A 15 -29.67 12.24 10.83
C LYS A 15 -29.26 11.77 9.44
N LEU A 16 -28.65 10.58 9.37
CA LEU A 16 -28.35 9.94 8.10
C LEU A 16 -29.59 9.27 7.51
N SER A 17 -29.97 9.66 6.30
CA SER A 17 -31.10 9.03 5.57
C SER A 17 -30.73 7.62 5.09
N ARG A 18 -29.50 7.45 4.58
CA ARG A 18 -28.99 6.16 4.09
C ARG A 18 -27.47 6.09 4.14
N MET A 19 -26.97 4.85 4.00
CA MET A 19 -25.58 4.52 3.78
C MET A 19 -25.49 3.61 2.57
N GLU A 20 -24.57 3.88 1.64
CA GLU A 20 -24.31 3.05 0.46
C GLU A 20 -22.93 2.43 0.54
N CYS A 21 -22.85 1.13 0.32
CA CYS A 21 -21.57 0.42 0.25
C CYS A 21 -20.84 0.80 -1.04
N VAL A 22 -19.69 1.43 -0.90
CA VAL A 22 -18.78 1.79 -2.02
C VAL A 22 -17.88 0.60 -2.37
N SER A 23 -17.39 -0.09 -1.36
CA SER A 23 -16.59 -1.31 -1.51
C SER A 23 -16.65 -2.15 -0.25
N GLU A 24 -16.60 -3.47 -0.43
CA GLU A 24 -16.61 -4.44 0.64
C GLU A 24 -15.44 -5.42 0.49
N LYS A 25 -14.84 -5.77 1.62
CA LYS A 25 -13.80 -6.78 1.78
C LYS A 25 -14.17 -7.66 2.96
N PRO A 26 -13.58 -8.84 3.13
CA PRO A 26 -13.92 -9.74 4.23
C PRO A 26 -13.82 -9.12 5.62
N ASP A 27 -12.90 -8.18 5.82
CA ASP A 27 -12.56 -7.55 7.09
C ASP A 27 -12.94 -6.07 7.21
N SER A 28 -13.42 -5.46 6.13
CA SER A 28 -13.75 -4.03 6.12
C SER A 28 -14.74 -3.63 5.02
N ALA A 29 -15.53 -2.58 5.26
CA ALA A 29 -16.39 -2.00 4.25
C ALA A 29 -16.26 -0.47 4.24
N LEU A 30 -16.38 0.12 3.05
CA LEU A 30 -16.36 1.57 2.83
C LEU A 30 -17.75 2.05 2.46
N TRP A 31 -18.25 3.08 3.15
CA TRP A 31 -19.60 3.59 3.06
C TRP A 31 -19.63 5.05 2.66
N SER A 32 -20.47 5.38 1.68
CA SER A 32 -20.94 6.75 1.44
C SER A 32 -22.10 7.05 2.38
N LEU A 33 -22.06 8.22 3.02
CA LEU A 33 -23.07 8.69 3.94
C LEU A 33 -23.90 9.78 3.28
N TYR A 34 -25.21 9.80 3.58
CA TYR A 34 -26.16 10.74 3.00
C TYR A 34 -26.97 11.43 4.12
N ASP A 35 -27.10 12.76 4.03
CA ASP A 35 -27.88 13.58 4.93
C ASP A 35 -29.38 13.26 4.92
N SER A 36 -30.16 13.96 5.74
CA SER A 36 -31.65 13.79 5.80
C SER A 36 -32.36 14.18 4.50
N GLN A 37 -31.71 14.97 3.65
CA GLN A 37 -32.23 15.38 2.33
C GLN A 37 -31.80 14.45 1.20
N GLY A 38 -30.95 13.47 1.50
CA GLY A 38 -30.42 12.52 0.52
C GLY A 38 -29.18 13.03 -0.23
N ASN A 39 -28.56 14.13 0.19
CA ASN A 39 -27.31 14.60 -0.40
C ASN A 39 -26.12 13.83 0.19
N PRO A 40 -25.09 13.52 -0.63
CA PRO A 40 -23.90 12.87 -0.13
C PRO A 40 -23.08 13.79 0.78
N LEU A 41 -22.73 13.30 1.96
CA LEU A 41 -21.84 14.02 2.85
C LEU A 41 -20.39 14.09 2.29
N PRO A 42 -19.60 15.10 2.68
CA PRO A 42 -18.22 15.26 2.24
C PRO A 42 -17.24 14.29 2.91
N LEU A 43 -17.76 13.24 3.51
CA LEU A 43 -16.98 12.22 4.23
C LEU A 43 -17.45 10.81 3.90
N LEU A 44 -16.58 9.85 4.17
CA LEU A 44 -16.80 8.42 4.05
C LEU A 44 -16.59 7.77 5.43
N ALA A 45 -17.33 6.70 5.69
CA ALA A 45 -17.10 5.84 6.85
C ALA A 45 -16.46 4.53 6.39
N ARG A 46 -15.36 4.13 7.01
CA ARG A 46 -14.74 2.82 6.78
C ARG A 46 -14.85 1.99 8.04
N SER A 47 -15.63 0.91 7.98
CA SER A 47 -15.81 -0.02 9.10
C SER A 47 -14.84 -1.18 9.03
N PHE A 48 -14.42 -1.70 10.19
CA PHE A 48 -13.48 -2.81 10.34
C PHE A 48 -14.00 -3.81 11.35
N SER A 49 -13.94 -5.10 11.01
CA SER A 49 -14.31 -6.18 11.92
C SER A 49 -13.27 -6.43 13.02
N THR A 50 -12.01 -6.07 12.77
CA THR A 50 -10.91 -6.25 13.73
C THR A 50 -10.71 -4.97 14.53
N PRO A 51 -10.77 -5.03 15.88
CA PRO A 51 -10.54 -3.89 16.76
C PRO A 51 -9.15 -3.28 16.57
N GLY A 52 -9.05 -1.95 16.72
CA GLY A 52 -7.79 -1.19 16.66
C GLY A 52 -7.34 -0.80 15.25
N ILE A 53 -7.84 -1.45 14.19
CA ILE A 53 -7.43 -1.18 12.80
C ILE A 53 -7.79 0.25 12.38
N ALA A 54 -8.96 0.76 12.79
CA ALA A 54 -9.38 2.12 12.47
C ALA A 54 -8.40 3.16 13.05
N ARG A 55 -7.99 2.99 14.30
CA ARG A 55 -7.02 3.87 14.99
C ARG A 55 -5.64 3.80 14.33
N GLN A 56 -5.16 2.59 14.03
CA GLN A 56 -3.90 2.38 13.33
C GLN A 56 -3.90 3.05 11.95
N LEU A 57 -4.99 2.91 11.19
CA LEU A 57 -5.12 3.52 9.86
C LEU A 57 -5.16 5.05 9.94
N ALA A 58 -5.89 5.62 10.91
CA ALA A 58 -5.92 7.05 11.16
C ALA A 58 -4.53 7.61 11.44
N TRP A 59 -3.76 6.92 12.28
CA TRP A 59 -2.38 7.29 12.59
C TRP A 59 -1.48 7.23 11.35
N LYS A 60 -1.57 6.16 10.54
CA LYS A 60 -0.80 6.00 9.29
C LYS A 60 -1.11 7.13 8.29
N ILE A 61 -2.39 7.45 8.08
CA ILE A 61 -2.79 8.57 7.22
C ILE A 61 -2.17 9.89 7.72
N SER A 62 -2.26 10.15 9.02
CA SER A 62 -1.70 11.36 9.62
C SER A 62 -0.17 11.44 9.50
N MET A 63 0.51 10.30 9.63
CA MET A 63 1.95 10.22 9.48
C MET A 63 2.39 10.51 8.04
N LEU A 64 1.74 9.92 7.04
CA LEU A 64 2.01 10.21 5.62
C LEU A 64 1.72 11.67 5.26
N ALA A 65 0.63 12.23 5.79
CA ALA A 65 0.26 13.63 5.56
C ALA A 65 1.30 14.62 6.10
N ARG A 66 1.89 14.33 7.26
CA ARG A 66 2.89 15.21 7.89
C ARG A 66 4.27 15.13 7.24
N ASN A 67 4.62 13.97 6.69
CA ASN A 67 5.95 13.69 6.17
C ASN A 67 6.02 13.67 4.63
N GLY A 68 4.93 14.00 3.95
CA GLY A 68 4.83 13.97 2.50
C GLY A 68 4.47 15.30 1.88
N ALA A 69 4.57 15.37 0.53
CA ALA A 69 4.16 16.52 -0.26
C ALA A 69 2.79 16.31 -0.94
N VAL A 70 2.24 15.09 -0.92
CA VAL A 70 0.93 14.79 -1.48
C VAL A 70 -0.14 14.84 -0.41
N ARG A 71 -1.31 15.37 -0.77
CA ARG A 71 -2.47 15.40 0.12
C ARG A 71 -2.93 13.98 0.46
N MET A 72 -3.18 13.73 1.73
CA MET A 72 -3.89 12.57 2.23
C MET A 72 -5.33 12.96 2.62
N PRO A 73 -6.29 12.03 2.66
CA PRO A 73 -7.62 12.32 3.18
C PRO A 73 -7.55 12.83 4.61
N VAL A 74 -8.34 13.85 4.93
CA VAL A 74 -8.48 14.31 6.32
C VAL A 74 -9.17 13.23 7.13
N VAL A 75 -8.64 12.92 8.31
CA VAL A 75 -9.27 12.05 9.29
C VAL A 75 -10.15 12.92 10.18
N TYR A 76 -11.46 12.71 10.14
CA TYR A 76 -12.43 13.46 10.96
C TYR A 76 -12.63 12.83 12.35
N GLY A 77 -12.51 11.51 12.45
CA GLY A 77 -12.65 10.81 13.71
C GLY A 77 -12.49 9.30 13.60
N VAL A 78 -12.37 8.68 14.74
CA VAL A 78 -12.34 7.22 14.90
C VAL A 78 -13.35 6.84 15.96
N MET A 79 -14.21 5.90 15.66
CA MET A 79 -15.11 5.24 16.57
C MET A 79 -14.56 3.86 16.89
N THR A 80 -14.35 3.54 18.16
CA THR A 80 -13.74 2.27 18.56
C THR A 80 -14.75 1.34 19.21
N HIS A 81 -14.53 0.03 19.07
CA HIS A 81 -15.34 -1.00 19.69
C HIS A 81 -15.37 -0.93 21.23
N GLU A 82 -14.35 -0.35 21.85
CA GLU A 82 -14.30 -0.12 23.30
C GLU A 82 -15.34 0.91 23.77
N GLU A 83 -15.71 1.83 22.89
CA GLU A 83 -16.64 2.95 23.18
C GLU A 83 -18.07 2.63 22.74
N HIS A 84 -18.25 1.77 21.73
CA HIS A 84 -19.53 1.43 21.12
C HIS A 84 -19.63 -0.06 20.78
N PRO A 85 -20.77 -0.70 20.97
CA PRO A 85 -20.99 -2.08 20.56
C PRO A 85 -21.11 -2.13 19.01
N GLY A 86 -20.05 -2.54 18.31
CA GLY A 86 -20.05 -2.62 16.85
C GLY A 86 -18.65 -2.62 16.26
N PRO A 87 -18.51 -2.53 14.93
CA PRO A 87 -17.22 -2.49 14.27
C PRO A 87 -16.53 -1.16 14.55
N ASP A 88 -15.20 -1.17 14.60
CA ASP A 88 -14.42 0.06 14.56
C ASP A 88 -14.72 0.83 13.27
N VAL A 89 -14.81 2.17 13.36
CA VAL A 89 -15.07 3.00 12.18
C VAL A 89 -14.09 4.15 12.11
N LEU A 90 -13.56 4.36 10.93
CA LEU A 90 -12.76 5.52 10.56
C LEU A 90 -13.59 6.45 9.68
N LEU A 91 -13.75 7.70 10.11
CA LEU A 91 -14.36 8.76 9.31
C LEU A 91 -13.26 9.55 8.59
N ILE A 92 -13.31 9.52 7.26
CA ILE A 92 -12.33 10.18 6.39
C ILE A 92 -13.00 11.08 5.37
N GLU A 93 -12.23 12.03 4.88
CA GLU A 93 -12.65 12.93 3.81
C GLU A 93 -13.04 12.16 2.54
N ARG A 94 -14.14 12.56 1.92
CA ARG A 94 -14.55 12.14 0.59
C ARG A 94 -13.85 13.01 -0.46
N LEU A 95 -12.73 12.54 -0.97
CA LEU A 95 -11.99 13.22 -2.02
C LEU A 95 -12.73 13.10 -3.37
N ARG A 96 -12.81 14.22 -4.08
CA ARG A 96 -13.43 14.30 -5.41
C ARG A 96 -12.32 14.33 -6.46
N GLY A 97 -11.98 13.18 -7.01
CA GLY A 97 -10.98 13.03 -8.05
C GLY A 97 -11.27 11.79 -8.88
N VAL A 98 -10.49 11.60 -9.92
CA VAL A 98 -10.49 10.38 -10.74
C VAL A 98 -9.18 9.64 -10.53
N PRO A 99 -9.16 8.29 -10.68
CA PRO A 99 -7.90 7.55 -10.58
C PRO A 99 -6.85 8.08 -11.56
N VAL A 100 -5.61 8.10 -11.14
CA VAL A 100 -4.47 8.50 -12.00
C VAL A 100 -4.37 7.65 -13.26
N GLU A 101 -4.80 6.38 -13.20
CA GLU A 101 -4.88 5.48 -14.37
C GLU A 101 -5.84 5.97 -15.46
N ALA A 102 -6.83 6.81 -15.12
CA ALA A 102 -7.72 7.38 -16.12
C ALA A 102 -6.92 8.21 -17.14
N PRO A 103 -7.26 8.17 -18.45
CA PRO A 103 -6.54 8.91 -19.47
C PRO A 103 -6.39 10.39 -19.11
N THR A 104 -5.21 10.96 -19.36
CA THR A 104 -4.99 12.41 -19.31
C THR A 104 -5.46 13.05 -20.60
N ARG A 105 -5.79 14.33 -20.55
CA ARG A 105 -6.30 15.07 -21.70
C ARG A 105 -5.25 15.25 -22.81
N THR A 106 -3.99 15.34 -22.43
CA THR A 106 -2.86 15.44 -23.37
C THR A 106 -1.64 14.66 -22.86
N PRO A 107 -0.71 14.23 -23.74
CA PRO A 107 0.52 13.58 -23.32
C PRO A 107 1.38 14.44 -22.40
N GLU A 108 1.43 15.77 -22.62
CA GLU A 108 2.22 16.72 -21.80
C GLU A 108 1.69 16.75 -20.36
N ARG A 109 0.37 16.65 -20.16
CA ARG A 109 -0.23 16.56 -18.82
C ARG A 109 0.13 15.25 -18.12
N TRP A 110 0.25 14.16 -18.87
CA TRP A 110 0.75 12.92 -18.31
C TRP A 110 2.21 13.06 -17.85
N GLU A 111 3.08 13.72 -18.64
CA GLU A 111 4.46 13.99 -18.22
C GLU A 111 4.52 14.82 -16.94
N GLN A 112 3.73 15.88 -16.84
CA GLN A 112 3.63 16.72 -15.64
C GLN A 112 3.10 15.94 -14.42
N LEU A 113 2.10 15.08 -14.63
CA LEU A 113 1.53 14.24 -13.58
C LEU A 113 2.56 13.23 -13.05
N LYS A 114 3.37 12.63 -13.93
CA LYS A 114 4.49 11.77 -13.53
C LYS A 114 5.48 12.50 -12.63
N ASP A 115 5.83 13.74 -12.96
CA ASP A 115 6.72 14.54 -12.13
C ASP A 115 6.15 14.79 -10.74
N GLN A 116 4.85 15.10 -10.64
CA GLN A 116 4.18 15.30 -9.36
C GLN A 116 4.14 14.02 -8.52
N ILE A 117 3.89 12.88 -9.15
CA ILE A 117 3.87 11.57 -8.48
C ILE A 117 5.26 11.21 -7.95
N VAL A 118 6.29 11.41 -8.78
CA VAL A 118 7.68 11.15 -8.37
C VAL A 118 8.11 12.07 -7.24
N GLU A 119 7.73 13.36 -7.29
CA GLU A 119 8.03 14.30 -6.19
C GLU A 119 7.33 13.88 -4.89
N ALA A 120 6.09 13.39 -4.97
CA ALA A 120 5.37 12.88 -3.80
C ALA A 120 6.10 11.69 -3.16
N LEU A 121 6.60 10.74 -3.96
CA LEU A 121 7.42 9.63 -3.48
C LEU A 121 8.73 10.10 -2.85
N LEU A 122 9.43 10.99 -3.53
CA LEU A 122 10.71 11.54 -3.06
C LEU A 122 10.55 12.28 -1.73
N ALA A 123 9.41 12.93 -1.49
CA ALA A 123 9.15 13.61 -0.23
C ALA A 123 9.12 12.63 0.96
N TRP A 124 8.48 11.47 0.83
CA TRP A 124 8.52 10.42 1.86
C TRP A 124 9.90 9.77 1.95
N HIS A 125 10.56 9.52 0.83
CA HIS A 125 11.88 8.90 0.79
C HIS A 125 13.03 9.79 1.29
N ARG A 126 12.76 11.07 1.61
CA ARG A 126 13.69 11.97 2.33
C ARG A 126 13.62 11.80 3.84
N GLN A 127 12.61 11.09 4.35
CA GLN A 127 12.46 10.85 5.79
C GLN A 127 13.38 9.71 6.22
N ASP A 128 14.39 10.04 7.01
CA ASP A 128 15.34 9.06 7.54
C ASP A 128 14.69 8.20 8.63
N SER A 129 14.99 6.92 8.61
CA SER A 129 14.52 5.96 9.63
C SER A 129 15.30 6.02 10.94
N HIS A 130 16.44 6.72 10.98
CA HIS A 130 17.39 6.74 12.10
C HIS A 130 17.80 5.33 12.58
N GLY A 131 18.07 4.42 11.62
CA GLY A 131 18.45 3.04 11.89
C GLY A 131 17.28 2.08 12.19
N CYS A 132 16.04 2.57 12.16
CA CYS A 132 14.87 1.70 12.29
C CYS A 132 14.57 0.97 10.97
N VAL A 133 14.01 -0.23 11.09
CA VAL A 133 13.56 -1.07 9.97
C VAL A 133 12.24 -1.77 10.31
N GLY A 134 11.43 -2.05 9.30
CA GLY A 134 10.18 -2.78 9.43
C GLY A 134 8.96 -1.89 9.56
N MET A 135 7.90 -2.41 10.16
CA MET A 135 6.61 -1.70 10.30
C MET A 135 6.80 -0.42 11.11
N VAL A 136 6.29 0.73 10.63
CA VAL A 136 6.44 2.02 11.30
C VAL A 136 5.80 2.08 12.69
N ASP A 137 4.83 1.22 12.98
CA ASP A 137 4.16 1.07 14.27
C ASP A 137 4.79 -0.01 15.17
N ASN A 138 5.75 -0.76 14.66
CA ASN A 138 6.51 -1.78 15.39
C ASN A 138 7.94 -1.85 14.84
N THR A 139 8.69 -0.76 15.02
CA THR A 139 10.05 -0.61 14.51
C THR A 139 11.04 -1.45 15.31
N GLN A 140 12.11 -1.89 14.64
CA GLN A 140 13.23 -2.60 15.25
C GLN A 140 14.53 -1.93 14.82
N GLU A 141 15.50 -1.85 15.72
CA GLU A 141 16.87 -1.55 15.36
C GLU A 141 17.47 -2.79 14.70
N ASN A 142 17.67 -2.74 13.40
CA ASN A 142 18.17 -3.85 12.59
C ASN A 142 18.65 -3.33 11.23
N VAL A 143 19.17 -4.23 10.40
CA VAL A 143 19.47 -3.96 8.99
C VAL A 143 18.45 -4.62 8.08
N TRP A 144 18.13 -3.96 6.96
CA TRP A 144 17.08 -4.40 6.04
C TRP A 144 17.21 -5.86 5.58
N PRO A 145 18.40 -6.38 5.18
CA PRO A 145 18.51 -7.78 4.76
C PRO A 145 18.10 -8.78 5.84
N SER A 146 18.43 -8.50 7.11
CA SER A 146 18.07 -9.36 8.25
C SER A 146 16.56 -9.34 8.51
N TRP A 147 15.96 -8.15 8.50
CA TRP A 147 14.51 -7.99 8.66
C TRP A 147 13.75 -8.68 7.52
N TYR A 148 14.20 -8.47 6.28
CA TYR A 148 13.55 -9.08 5.11
C TYR A 148 13.66 -10.61 5.13
N ARG A 149 14.79 -11.16 5.58
CA ARG A 149 14.96 -12.60 5.81
C ARG A 149 13.92 -13.12 6.80
N GLN A 150 13.76 -12.47 7.95
CA GLN A 150 12.74 -12.87 8.94
C GLN A 150 11.34 -12.85 8.35
N ARG A 151 11.01 -11.84 7.56
CA ARG A 151 9.73 -11.75 6.83
C ARG A 151 9.54 -12.94 5.88
N VAL A 152 10.55 -13.28 5.11
CA VAL A 152 10.51 -14.44 4.19
C VAL A 152 10.33 -15.75 4.96
N GLU A 153 11.01 -15.93 6.10
CA GLU A 153 10.85 -17.12 6.95
C GLU A 153 9.41 -17.26 7.49
N VAL A 154 8.83 -16.17 7.95
CA VAL A 154 7.43 -16.17 8.41
C VAL A 154 6.48 -16.53 7.26
N LEU A 155 6.66 -15.91 6.09
CA LEU A 155 5.83 -16.20 4.91
C LEU A 155 5.98 -17.66 4.44
N TRP A 156 7.20 -18.19 4.42
CA TRP A 156 7.48 -19.57 4.06
C TRP A 156 6.82 -20.56 5.03
N THR A 157 6.94 -20.31 6.33
CA THR A 157 6.33 -21.13 7.38
C THR A 157 4.81 -21.12 7.26
N THR A 158 4.21 -19.92 7.09
CA THR A 158 2.77 -19.77 6.92
C THR A 158 2.29 -20.47 5.65
N LEU A 159 2.97 -20.29 4.52
CA LEU A 159 2.64 -20.93 3.24
C LEU A 159 2.57 -22.45 3.35
N ASN A 160 3.49 -23.07 4.11
CA ASN A 160 3.54 -24.51 4.30
C ASN A 160 2.43 -25.05 5.21
N GLN A 161 1.74 -24.20 5.97
CA GLN A 161 0.56 -24.57 6.75
C GLN A 161 -0.72 -24.64 5.90
N TYR A 162 -0.73 -24.01 4.70
CA TYR A 162 -1.86 -24.06 3.80
C TYR A 162 -1.85 -25.33 2.96
N GLN A 163 -2.93 -26.09 2.99
CA GLN A 163 -3.06 -27.35 2.25
C GLN A 163 -3.25 -27.14 0.74
N ASN A 164 -3.89 -26.04 0.33
CA ASN A 164 -4.22 -25.77 -1.06
C ASN A 164 -3.87 -24.32 -1.44
N THR A 165 -2.63 -24.10 -1.87
CA THR A 165 -2.09 -22.78 -2.23
C THR A 165 -2.23 -22.43 -3.70
N GLY A 166 -2.61 -23.40 -4.57
CA GLY A 166 -2.55 -23.25 -6.02
C GLY A 166 -1.11 -23.22 -6.58
N LEU A 167 -0.08 -23.32 -5.73
CA LEU A 167 1.33 -23.38 -6.15
C LEU A 167 1.75 -24.81 -6.49
N THR A 168 2.47 -24.96 -7.59
CA THR A 168 3.06 -26.25 -8.02
C THR A 168 4.28 -26.62 -7.16
N MET A 169 4.71 -27.87 -7.23
CA MET A 169 5.97 -28.30 -6.61
C MET A 169 7.19 -27.54 -7.15
N GLN A 170 7.14 -27.14 -8.43
CA GLN A 170 8.20 -26.34 -9.04
C GLN A 170 8.24 -24.92 -8.44
N ASP A 171 7.08 -24.30 -8.24
CA ASP A 171 6.98 -23.00 -7.58
C ASP A 171 7.56 -23.04 -6.17
N LYS A 172 7.19 -24.05 -5.39
CA LYS A 172 7.72 -24.24 -4.03
C LYS A 172 9.24 -24.47 -4.00
N ARG A 173 9.79 -25.22 -4.98
CA ARG A 173 11.24 -25.40 -5.11
C ARG A 173 11.95 -24.08 -5.44
N LEU A 174 11.35 -23.25 -6.29
CA LEU A 174 11.88 -21.91 -6.60
C LEU A 174 11.87 -21.02 -5.35
N LEU A 175 10.74 -20.95 -4.64
CA LEU A 175 10.64 -20.19 -3.40
C LEU A 175 11.67 -20.64 -2.36
N PHE A 176 11.84 -21.95 -2.18
CA PHE A 176 12.85 -22.50 -1.30
C PHE A 176 14.26 -22.04 -1.72
N ARG A 177 14.60 -22.14 -3.03
CA ARG A 177 15.89 -21.69 -3.54
C ARG A 177 16.11 -20.20 -3.32
N THR A 178 15.11 -19.33 -3.57
CA THR A 178 15.23 -17.89 -3.31
C THR A 178 15.47 -17.59 -1.84
N ARG A 179 14.82 -18.33 -0.94
CA ARG A 179 15.02 -18.22 0.50
C ARG A 179 16.46 -18.57 0.92
N GLU A 180 17.01 -19.65 0.39
CA GLU A 180 18.41 -20.06 0.67
C GLU A 180 19.44 -19.04 0.11
N CYS A 181 19.14 -18.43 -1.04
CA CYS A 181 20.02 -17.46 -1.71
C CYS A 181 19.87 -16.03 -1.19
N LEU A 182 19.04 -15.74 -0.18
CA LEU A 182 18.81 -14.36 0.29
C LEU A 182 20.09 -13.62 0.65
N SER A 183 21.07 -14.28 1.28
CA SER A 183 22.35 -13.63 1.63
C SER A 183 23.09 -13.16 0.38
N ALA A 184 23.15 -13.99 -0.65
CA ALA A 184 23.81 -13.64 -1.91
C ALA A 184 23.04 -12.55 -2.69
N LEU A 185 21.71 -12.59 -2.67
CA LEU A 185 20.88 -11.57 -3.31
C LEU A 185 20.97 -10.19 -2.65
N PHE A 186 21.36 -10.13 -1.38
CA PHE A 186 21.62 -8.92 -0.62
C PHE A 186 23.10 -8.63 -0.42
N ASP A 187 23.99 -9.33 -1.11
CA ASP A 187 25.42 -9.04 -1.00
C ASP A 187 25.72 -7.58 -1.39
N GLY A 188 26.59 -6.94 -0.61
CA GLY A 188 26.93 -5.52 -0.80
C GLY A 188 25.77 -4.53 -0.56
N PHE A 189 24.66 -4.96 0.03
CA PHE A 189 23.54 -4.06 0.34
C PHE A 189 23.95 -3.06 1.42
N ASN A 190 23.80 -1.76 1.12
CA ASN A 190 24.18 -0.66 2.01
C ASN A 190 23.20 0.53 1.98
N ASP A 191 22.01 0.37 1.38
CA ASP A 191 21.02 1.44 1.32
C ASP A 191 20.38 1.70 2.68
N ASN A 192 20.16 2.98 2.99
CA ASN A 192 19.42 3.38 4.19
C ASN A 192 17.92 3.11 4.03
N CYS A 193 17.28 2.82 5.16
CA CYS A 193 15.84 2.76 5.24
C CYS A 193 15.24 4.16 5.33
N VAL A 194 14.14 4.37 4.65
CA VAL A 194 13.36 5.61 4.57
C VAL A 194 11.88 5.30 4.78
N LEU A 195 11.05 6.33 4.91
CA LEU A 195 9.61 6.11 4.96
C LEU A 195 9.10 5.68 3.59
N VAL A 196 8.56 4.46 3.48
CA VAL A 196 7.88 3.96 2.29
C VAL A 196 6.40 3.75 2.57
N HIS A 197 5.56 4.02 1.57
CA HIS A 197 4.13 3.78 1.63
C HIS A 197 3.82 2.27 1.73
N GLY A 198 4.61 1.45 1.04
CA GLY A 198 4.61 -0.01 1.12
C GLY A 198 3.45 -0.69 0.40
N SER A 199 2.74 0.02 -0.47
CA SER A 199 1.70 -0.52 -1.36
C SER A 199 1.37 0.49 -2.45
N PHE A 200 2.41 1.12 -2.99
CA PHE A 200 2.28 2.20 -3.96
C PHE A 200 1.77 1.66 -5.30
N ASN A 201 0.66 2.22 -5.76
CA ASN A 201 0.10 1.88 -7.08
C ASN A 201 -0.74 3.04 -7.61
N LEU A 202 -0.95 3.08 -8.93
CA LEU A 202 -1.67 4.17 -9.59
C LEU A 202 -3.15 4.27 -9.17
N ARG A 203 -3.76 3.18 -8.69
CA ARG A 203 -5.16 3.14 -8.24
C ARG A 203 -5.36 3.83 -6.90
N SER A 204 -4.31 3.88 -6.08
CA SER A 204 -4.35 4.58 -4.79
C SER A 204 -4.13 6.09 -4.90
N MET A 205 -3.96 6.61 -6.12
CA MET A 205 -3.77 8.03 -6.38
C MET A 205 -4.94 8.61 -7.16
N LEU A 206 -5.33 9.81 -6.78
CA LEU A 206 -6.35 10.58 -7.46
C LEU A 206 -5.74 11.81 -8.13
N LYS A 207 -6.23 12.13 -9.32
CA LYS A 207 -5.96 13.39 -10.02
C LYS A 207 -7.24 14.19 -10.16
N ASP A 208 -7.11 15.49 -10.29
CA ASP A 208 -8.21 16.38 -10.64
C ASP A 208 -8.67 16.11 -12.07
N ALA A 209 -9.97 15.90 -12.25
CA ALA A 209 -10.57 15.52 -13.54
C ALA A 209 -10.46 16.61 -14.63
N ARG A 210 -10.20 17.87 -14.26
CA ARG A 210 -10.13 19.00 -15.21
C ARG A 210 -8.69 19.37 -15.54
N SER A 211 -7.83 19.45 -14.54
CA SER A 211 -6.44 19.89 -14.70
C SER A 211 -5.45 18.73 -14.91
N ASP A 212 -5.86 17.48 -14.64
CA ASP A 212 -4.99 16.27 -14.58
C ASP A 212 -3.85 16.38 -13.55
N GLN A 213 -3.92 17.33 -12.60
CA GLN A 213 -2.93 17.49 -11.54
C GLN A 213 -3.13 16.43 -10.45
N LEU A 214 -2.05 15.97 -9.83
CA LEU A 214 -2.11 15.07 -8.68
C LEU A 214 -2.92 15.74 -7.55
N LEU A 215 -4.02 15.11 -7.16
CA LEU A 215 -4.91 15.64 -6.13
C LEU A 215 -4.57 15.08 -4.76
N ALA A 216 -4.46 13.77 -4.63
CA ALA A 216 -4.27 13.10 -3.35
C ALA A 216 -3.87 11.64 -3.54
N MET A 217 -3.35 11.05 -2.47
CA MET A 217 -3.23 9.60 -2.32
C MET A 217 -4.29 9.10 -1.33
N VAL A 218 -4.97 8.00 -1.66
CA VAL A 218 -6.03 7.42 -0.83
C VAL A 218 -5.56 6.15 -0.16
N GLY A 219 -5.52 6.19 1.15
CA GLY A 219 -5.15 5.08 2.00
C GLY A 219 -3.64 4.82 2.05
N PRO A 220 -3.10 4.64 3.24
CA PRO A 220 -1.74 4.16 3.42
C PRO A 220 -1.68 2.68 3.08
N GLY A 221 -0.54 2.23 2.60
CA GLY A 221 -0.20 0.83 2.51
C GLY A 221 0.15 0.22 3.86
N ILE A 222 1.05 -0.75 3.83
CA ILE A 222 1.57 -1.34 5.08
C ILE A 222 2.43 -0.36 5.88
N MET A 223 3.02 0.64 5.23
CA MET A 223 3.98 1.61 5.76
C MET A 223 5.16 0.99 6.49
N LEU A 224 6.33 1.20 5.95
CA LEU A 224 7.57 0.61 6.44
C LEU A 224 8.68 1.66 6.51
N TRP A 225 9.61 1.43 7.42
CA TRP A 225 10.99 1.87 7.29
C TRP A 225 11.73 0.83 6.45
N ALA A 226 11.97 1.15 5.19
CA ALA A 226 12.53 0.23 4.20
C ALA A 226 13.41 0.99 3.20
N PRO A 227 14.30 0.31 2.45
CA PRO A 227 15.01 0.94 1.36
C PRO A 227 14.02 1.41 0.28
N ARG A 228 14.36 2.49 -0.42
CA ARG A 228 13.54 3.08 -1.48
C ARG A 228 13.13 2.04 -2.54
N GLU A 229 14.02 1.12 -2.86
CA GLU A 229 13.76 0.04 -3.82
C GLU A 229 12.56 -0.84 -3.43
N TYR A 230 12.23 -0.93 -2.12
CA TYR A 230 11.07 -1.67 -1.64
C TYR A 230 9.73 -0.95 -1.88
N GLU A 231 9.73 0.30 -2.28
CA GLU A 231 8.57 0.98 -2.85
C GLU A 231 8.51 0.79 -4.37
N LEU A 232 9.67 0.89 -5.02
CA LEU A 232 9.76 0.95 -6.47
C LEU A 232 9.41 -0.37 -7.16
N PHE A 233 9.53 -1.51 -6.46
CA PHE A 233 9.17 -2.80 -7.05
C PHE A 233 7.68 -2.90 -7.40
N HIS A 234 6.82 -2.11 -6.77
CA HIS A 234 5.39 -2.04 -7.10
C HIS A 234 5.11 -1.39 -8.48
N LEU A 235 6.10 -0.70 -9.06
CA LEU A 235 5.98 -0.03 -10.37
C LEU A 235 6.32 -0.99 -11.51
N VAL A 236 5.63 -2.13 -11.59
CA VAL A 236 5.84 -3.16 -12.61
C VAL A 236 4.64 -3.36 -13.55
N ASP A 237 3.46 -2.84 -13.18
CA ASP A 237 2.20 -3.10 -13.88
C ASP A 237 2.00 -2.12 -15.05
N GLY A 238 2.55 -2.49 -16.22
CA GLY A 238 2.29 -1.82 -17.50
C GLY A 238 3.12 -0.57 -17.77
N PRO A 239 2.99 -0.02 -18.99
CA PRO A 239 3.87 1.06 -19.48
C PRO A 239 3.83 2.35 -18.66
N GLN A 240 2.68 2.65 -18.04
CA GLN A 240 2.53 3.85 -17.20
C GLN A 240 3.35 3.74 -15.92
N ALA A 241 3.29 2.60 -15.24
CA ALA A 241 4.06 2.32 -14.03
C ALA A 241 5.56 2.27 -14.34
N GLU A 242 5.94 1.62 -15.43
CA GLU A 242 7.33 1.58 -15.90
C GLU A 242 7.86 2.99 -16.22
N GLY A 243 7.06 3.83 -16.87
CA GLY A 243 7.42 5.22 -17.13
C GLY A 243 7.65 6.03 -15.86
N LEU A 244 6.90 5.76 -14.77
CA LEU A 244 7.13 6.36 -13.45
C LEU A 244 8.42 5.86 -12.81
N LEU A 245 8.70 4.55 -12.89
CA LEU A 245 9.94 3.98 -12.37
C LEU A 245 11.16 4.64 -13.03
N TRP A 246 11.20 4.72 -14.35
CA TRP A 246 12.30 5.40 -15.07
C TRP A 246 12.43 6.85 -14.68
N ARG A 247 11.33 7.59 -14.55
CA ARG A 247 11.33 8.98 -14.11
C ARG A 247 11.88 9.15 -12.69
N TYR A 248 11.53 8.23 -11.80
CA TYR A 248 12.08 8.21 -10.43
C TYR A 248 13.58 7.96 -10.44
N LEU A 249 14.05 6.93 -11.15
CA LEU A 249 15.46 6.54 -11.20
C LEU A 249 16.36 7.61 -11.80
N GLN A 250 15.85 8.42 -12.74
CA GLN A 250 16.57 9.58 -13.27
C GLN A 250 16.82 10.66 -12.21
N ARG A 251 15.92 10.81 -11.23
CA ARG A 251 16.02 11.84 -10.18
C ARG A 251 16.69 11.32 -8.91
N ALA A 252 16.53 10.07 -8.61
CA ALA A 252 17.08 9.42 -7.42
C ALA A 252 17.48 7.96 -7.74
N PRO A 253 18.68 7.74 -8.28
CA PRO A 253 19.17 6.41 -8.60
C PRO A 253 19.19 5.51 -7.36
N VAL A 254 18.99 4.22 -7.56
CA VAL A 254 19.19 3.15 -6.57
C VAL A 254 20.35 2.25 -7.01
N ALA A 255 20.79 1.36 -6.14
CA ALA A 255 21.87 0.42 -6.46
C ALA A 255 21.52 -0.45 -7.68
N GLU A 256 22.50 -0.81 -8.50
CA GLU A 256 22.32 -1.65 -9.69
C GLU A 256 21.67 -3.00 -9.35
N SER A 257 21.95 -3.51 -8.18
CA SER A 257 21.36 -4.74 -7.65
C SER A 257 19.83 -4.69 -7.48
N PHE A 258 19.20 -3.53 -7.57
CA PHE A 258 17.75 -3.41 -7.69
C PHE A 258 17.20 -4.16 -8.91
N LEU A 259 17.97 -4.33 -9.98
CA LEU A 259 17.56 -5.04 -11.20
C LEU A 259 17.08 -6.47 -10.92
N TRP A 260 17.66 -7.16 -9.93
CA TRP A 260 17.21 -8.49 -9.53
C TRP A 260 16.38 -8.47 -8.24
N ARG A 261 16.68 -7.57 -7.27
CA ARG A 261 15.92 -7.50 -6.02
C ARG A 261 14.46 -7.09 -6.22
N ARG A 262 14.15 -6.29 -7.26
CA ARG A 262 12.75 -5.97 -7.59
C ARG A 262 11.91 -7.22 -7.82
N TRP A 263 12.50 -8.24 -8.46
CA TRP A 263 11.81 -9.50 -8.74
C TRP A 263 11.71 -10.39 -7.51
N LEU A 264 12.72 -10.37 -6.65
CA LEU A 264 12.67 -11.02 -5.34
C LEU A 264 11.53 -10.43 -4.49
N TYR A 265 11.43 -9.11 -4.43
CA TYR A 265 10.36 -8.44 -3.70
C TYR A 265 8.98 -8.78 -4.27
N LEU A 266 8.81 -8.70 -5.59
CA LEU A 266 7.54 -9.04 -6.25
C LEU A 266 7.14 -10.50 -6.00
N LEU A 267 8.09 -11.43 -6.10
CA LEU A 267 7.84 -12.85 -5.86
C LEU A 267 7.30 -13.11 -4.45
N TRP A 268 7.95 -12.54 -3.45
CA TRP A 268 7.54 -12.73 -2.05
C TRP A 268 6.35 -11.85 -1.64
N ASP A 269 6.08 -10.77 -2.36
CA ASP A 269 4.84 -10.00 -2.18
C ASP A 269 3.62 -10.80 -2.65
N GLU A 270 3.71 -11.51 -3.78
CA GLU A 270 2.66 -12.43 -4.23
C GLU A 270 2.40 -13.55 -3.21
N VAL A 271 3.44 -14.09 -2.57
CA VAL A 271 3.28 -15.04 -1.46
C VAL A 271 2.59 -14.38 -0.26
N ALA A 272 2.98 -13.16 0.08
CA ALA A 272 2.37 -12.41 1.17
C ALA A 272 0.88 -12.11 0.90
N GLN A 273 0.52 -11.73 -0.33
CA GLN A 273 -0.87 -11.53 -0.75
C GLN A 273 -1.67 -12.84 -0.63
N LEU A 274 -1.09 -13.94 -1.09
CA LEU A 274 -1.72 -15.26 -1.01
C LEU A 274 -2.03 -15.66 0.44
N VAL A 275 -1.04 -15.60 1.33
CA VAL A 275 -1.20 -16.08 2.71
C VAL A 275 -2.04 -15.14 3.58
N ASN A 276 -2.01 -13.82 3.33
CA ASN A 276 -2.71 -12.84 4.15
C ASN A 276 -4.14 -12.55 3.65
N THR A 277 -4.41 -12.68 2.35
CA THR A 277 -5.67 -12.25 1.74
C THR A 277 -6.32 -13.28 0.84
N GLY A 278 -5.67 -14.40 0.58
CA GLY A 278 -6.09 -15.41 -0.40
C GLY A 278 -5.98 -14.93 -1.86
N ARG A 279 -5.42 -13.75 -2.14
CA ARG A 279 -5.23 -13.23 -3.48
C ARG A 279 -3.87 -13.64 -4.01
N PHE A 280 -3.83 -14.00 -5.30
CA PHE A 280 -2.60 -14.42 -5.96
C PHE A 280 -2.64 -14.08 -7.43
N SER A 281 -1.64 -13.36 -7.92
CA SER A 281 -1.48 -13.10 -9.35
C SER A 281 -0.47 -14.08 -9.95
N ARG A 282 -0.96 -15.08 -10.66
CA ARG A 282 -0.10 -16.04 -11.37
C ARG A 282 0.84 -15.33 -12.36
N ALA A 283 0.35 -14.33 -13.07
CA ALA A 283 1.13 -13.56 -14.04
C ALA A 283 2.32 -12.85 -13.40
N ASN A 284 2.12 -12.16 -12.26
CA ASN A 284 3.19 -11.48 -11.54
C ASN A 284 4.19 -12.48 -10.96
N PHE A 285 3.69 -13.58 -10.38
CA PHE A 285 4.55 -14.63 -9.84
C PHE A 285 5.44 -15.26 -10.93
N ASP A 286 4.88 -15.58 -12.10
CA ASP A 286 5.62 -16.15 -13.23
C ASP A 286 6.63 -15.17 -13.81
N LEU A 287 6.25 -13.89 -13.92
CA LEU A 287 7.15 -12.82 -14.36
C LEU A 287 8.34 -12.68 -13.41
N ALA A 288 8.06 -12.58 -12.11
CA ALA A 288 9.10 -12.48 -11.08
C ALA A 288 10.00 -13.71 -11.06
N SER A 289 9.41 -14.91 -11.12
CA SER A 289 10.13 -16.19 -11.17
C SER A 289 11.11 -16.27 -12.34
N LYS A 290 10.61 -15.97 -13.54
CA LYS A 290 11.42 -16.01 -14.78
C LYS A 290 12.56 -14.99 -14.73
N SER A 291 12.28 -13.79 -14.24
CA SER A 291 13.26 -12.69 -14.22
C SER A 291 14.31 -12.86 -13.12
N LEU A 292 13.99 -13.58 -12.03
CA LEU A 292 14.92 -13.84 -10.93
C LEU A 292 15.83 -15.04 -11.18
N LEU A 293 15.38 -16.05 -11.97
CA LEU A 293 16.13 -17.29 -12.22
C LEU A 293 17.61 -17.09 -12.57
N PRO A 294 18.03 -16.15 -13.43
CA PRO A 294 19.44 -15.94 -13.78
C PRO A 294 20.34 -15.57 -12.59
N TRP A 295 19.77 -15.08 -11.51
CA TRP A 295 20.46 -14.58 -10.31
C TRP A 295 20.48 -15.60 -9.16
N LEU A 296 19.82 -16.74 -9.34
CA LEU A 296 19.81 -17.83 -8.37
C LEU A 296 20.89 -18.88 -8.76
N VAL A 297 22.12 -18.50 -8.61
CA VAL A 297 23.27 -19.40 -8.95
C VAL A 297 23.71 -20.14 -7.69
#